data_2cbad413b00ba010592272145012bc9a
#
_entry.id   2cbad413b00ba010592272145012bc9a
#
_cell.length_a   1.000
_cell.length_b   1.000
_cell.length_c   1.000
_cell.angle_alpha   90.00
_cell.angle_beta   90.00
_cell.angle_gamma   90.00
#
_symmetry.space_group_name_H-M   'P 1'
#
loop_
_entity.id
_entity.type
_entity.pdbx_description
1 polymer ?
#
loop_
_entity_poly.entity_id
_entity_poly.type
_entity_poly.pdbx_seq_one_letter_code
_entity_poly.pdbx_strand_id
1 'polypeptide(L)'
;KGNIVANVPTGTGVMVMANRNVEIFDNVLGDNGTTNIMVVGYRFPHQDAKYDPLPRDVVIWDNQHGKAGWDPQFRGGKEIAAAMGGSFPAIFWDGAGGPERAPIISDSVPALSLGLSDIMADPTTAKPSPLTPSDKRPAALPAIILPAAMEAAVR
;
A
#
# COMPACT_ATOMS: atom_id res chain seq x y z
N LYS A 1 15.67 12.70 -15.58
CA LYS A 1 16.55 12.11 -14.57
C LYS A 1 15.77 11.97 -13.26
N GLY A 2 15.41 10.75 -12.85
CA GLY A 2 15.16 10.44 -11.46
C GLY A 2 13.82 10.89 -10.87
N ASN A 3 12.73 10.92 -11.63
CA ASN A 3 11.43 11.05 -10.97
C ASN A 3 11.11 9.72 -10.26
N ILE A 4 10.94 9.76 -8.94
CA ILE A 4 10.63 8.59 -8.10
C ILE A 4 9.35 7.88 -8.53
N VAL A 5 8.39 8.61 -9.06
CA VAL A 5 7.12 8.07 -9.59
C VAL A 5 7.37 7.09 -10.74
N ALA A 6 8.46 7.26 -11.50
CA ALA A 6 8.85 6.32 -12.55
C ALA A 6 9.28 4.94 -12.04
N ASN A 7 9.49 4.78 -10.74
CA ASN A 7 9.83 3.50 -10.10
C ASN A 7 8.61 2.77 -9.52
N VAL A 8 7.41 3.35 -9.62
CA VAL A 8 6.17 2.65 -9.25
C VAL A 8 5.98 1.49 -10.21
N PRO A 9 5.77 0.26 -9.72
CA PRO A 9 5.52 -0.88 -10.59
C PRO A 9 4.30 -0.63 -11.48
N THR A 10 4.49 -0.79 -12.79
CA THR A 10 3.40 -0.62 -13.77
C THR A 10 2.20 -1.51 -13.39
N GLY A 11 1.00 -0.99 -13.52
CA GLY A 11 -0.22 -1.72 -13.15
C GLY A 11 -0.50 -1.71 -11.64
N THR A 12 0.04 -0.75 -10.91
CA THR A 12 -0.35 -0.46 -9.53
C THR A 12 -1.42 0.62 -9.52
N GLY A 13 -2.56 0.37 -8.88
CA GLY A 13 -3.67 1.33 -8.77
C GLY A 13 -3.34 2.46 -7.79
N VAL A 14 -3.25 2.16 -6.51
CA VAL A 14 -2.87 3.08 -5.45
C VAL A 14 -1.59 2.60 -4.78
N MET A 15 -0.63 3.49 -4.58
CA MET A 15 0.58 3.21 -3.82
C MET A 15 0.71 4.15 -2.63
N VAL A 16 0.77 3.58 -1.43
CA VAL A 16 1.15 4.30 -0.20
C VAL A 16 2.61 3.98 0.08
N MET A 17 3.47 4.99 0.04
CA MET A 17 4.89 4.82 0.27
C MET A 17 5.36 5.79 1.35
N ALA A 18 5.74 5.24 2.52
CA ALA A 18 6.26 6.01 3.66
C ALA A 18 5.34 7.15 4.15
N ASN A 19 4.05 7.04 3.94
CA ASN A 19 3.06 7.99 4.43
C ASN A 19 2.39 7.49 5.71
N ARG A 20 1.81 8.41 6.46
CA ARG A 20 1.08 8.13 7.70
C ARG A 20 -0.30 8.76 7.68
N ASN A 21 -1.22 8.20 8.48
CA ASN A 21 -2.61 8.68 8.59
C ASN A 21 -3.29 8.73 7.21
N VAL A 22 -3.25 7.61 6.48
CA VAL A 22 -3.83 7.49 5.14
C VAL A 22 -5.09 6.66 5.18
N GLU A 23 -6.18 7.19 4.66
CA GLU A 23 -7.41 6.46 4.40
C GLU A 23 -7.58 6.26 2.90
N ILE A 24 -7.88 5.03 2.49
CA ILE A 24 -8.20 4.66 1.11
C ILE A 24 -9.60 4.07 1.14
N PHE A 25 -10.58 4.80 0.65
CA PHE A 25 -11.98 4.39 0.71
C PHE A 25 -12.79 4.92 -0.47
N ASP A 26 -13.93 4.30 -0.71
CA ASP A 26 -14.92 4.69 -1.75
C ASP A 26 -14.30 4.82 -3.16
N ASN A 27 -13.32 3.95 -3.47
CA ASN A 27 -12.71 3.90 -4.79
C ASN A 27 -13.23 2.69 -5.57
N VAL A 28 -13.22 2.82 -6.89
CA VAL A 28 -13.39 1.70 -7.83
C VAL A 28 -12.03 1.39 -8.43
N LEU A 29 -11.46 0.25 -8.04
CA LEU A 29 -10.12 -0.18 -8.41
C LEU A 29 -10.19 -1.48 -9.20
N GLY A 30 -9.59 -1.50 -10.39
CA GLY A 30 -9.58 -2.70 -11.22
C GLY A 30 -8.69 -2.54 -12.44
N ASP A 31 -8.50 -3.65 -13.16
CA ASP A 31 -7.62 -3.76 -14.31
C ASP A 31 -6.16 -3.35 -14.02
N ASN A 32 -5.71 -3.63 -12.81
CA ASN A 32 -4.35 -3.36 -12.34
C ASN A 32 -3.50 -4.64 -12.43
N GLY A 33 -2.58 -4.70 -13.39
CA GLY A 33 -1.76 -5.89 -13.65
C GLY A 33 -0.92 -6.32 -12.44
N THR A 34 -0.45 -5.36 -11.64
CA THR A 34 0.33 -5.63 -10.43
C THR A 34 -0.56 -5.81 -9.19
N THR A 35 -1.32 -4.81 -8.81
CA THR A 35 -2.18 -4.84 -7.61
C THR A 35 -3.08 -3.60 -7.56
N ASN A 36 -4.22 -3.68 -6.89
CA ASN A 36 -5.08 -2.52 -6.70
C ASN A 36 -4.50 -1.54 -5.66
N ILE A 37 -4.00 -2.05 -4.54
CA ILE A 37 -3.40 -1.23 -3.48
C ILE A 37 -2.08 -1.83 -3.02
N MET A 38 -1.05 -0.98 -2.96
CA MET A 38 0.30 -1.31 -2.52
C MET A 38 0.70 -0.41 -1.36
N VAL A 39 1.09 -1.02 -0.23
CA VAL A 39 1.59 -0.31 0.96
C VAL A 39 3.04 -0.71 1.18
N VAL A 40 3.97 0.22 1.05
CA VAL A 40 5.42 -0.09 1.06
C VAL A 40 6.23 1.01 1.71
N GLY A 41 7.39 0.65 2.21
CA GLY A 41 8.39 1.59 2.71
C GLY A 41 9.17 2.28 1.57
N TYR A 42 9.77 3.41 1.90
CA TYR A 42 10.62 4.19 1.01
C TYR A 42 12.06 3.66 1.03
N ARG A 43 12.48 3.00 -0.03
CA ARG A 43 13.76 2.26 -0.13
C ARG A 43 14.93 3.09 -0.67
N PHE A 44 14.73 4.36 -0.96
CA PHE A 44 15.77 5.21 -1.53
C PHE A 44 16.54 5.96 -0.45
N PRO A 45 17.82 6.32 -0.70
CA PRO A 45 18.60 7.13 0.23
C PRO A 45 17.90 8.46 0.54
N HIS A 46 17.89 8.83 1.81
CA HIS A 46 17.37 10.11 2.30
C HIS A 46 18.33 10.70 3.35
N GLN A 47 18.35 12.01 3.47
CA GLN A 47 19.28 12.73 4.35
C GLN A 47 18.65 13.23 5.63
N ASP A 48 17.30 13.32 5.69
CA ASP A 48 16.59 13.77 6.88
C ASP A 48 16.52 12.64 7.91
N ALA A 49 17.25 12.78 9.01
CA ALA A 49 17.25 11.82 10.12
C ALA A 49 15.88 11.70 10.84
N LYS A 50 14.96 12.65 10.63
CA LYS A 50 13.60 12.61 11.18
C LYS A 50 12.60 11.94 10.25
N TYR A 51 13.01 11.63 9.02
CA TYR A 51 12.15 10.98 8.06
C TYR A 51 11.91 9.51 8.46
N ASP A 52 10.64 9.15 8.64
CA ASP A 52 10.23 7.76 8.85
C ASP A 52 9.95 7.12 7.48
N PRO A 53 10.78 6.20 7.00
CA PRO A 53 10.64 5.59 5.67
C PRO A 53 9.53 4.53 5.61
N LEU A 54 8.84 4.26 6.71
CA LEU A 54 7.83 3.21 6.79
C LEU A 54 6.42 3.81 6.81
N PRO A 55 5.46 3.23 6.08
CA PRO A 55 4.06 3.60 6.19
C PRO A 55 3.52 3.22 7.57
N ARG A 56 2.55 3.98 8.06
CA ARG A 56 1.82 3.67 9.30
C ARG A 56 0.44 4.30 9.31
N ASP A 57 -0.42 3.77 10.15
CA ASP A 57 -1.79 4.27 10.32
C ASP A 57 -2.51 4.36 8.96
N VAL A 58 -2.35 3.28 8.16
CA VAL A 58 -3.01 3.13 6.86
C VAL A 58 -4.28 2.32 7.04
N VAL A 59 -5.40 2.85 6.55
CA VAL A 59 -6.71 2.21 6.63
C VAL A 59 -7.30 2.07 5.24
N ILE A 60 -7.78 0.87 4.91
CA ILE A 60 -8.33 0.51 3.60
C ILE A 60 -9.73 -0.07 3.84
N TRP A 61 -10.75 0.59 3.29
CA TRP A 61 -12.13 0.21 3.56
C TRP A 61 -13.10 0.70 2.48
N ASP A 62 -14.17 -0.04 2.29
CA ASP A 62 -15.30 0.32 1.40
C ASP A 62 -14.90 0.61 -0.05
N ASN A 63 -13.84 -0.07 -0.54
CA ASN A 63 -13.46 0.03 -1.94
C ASN A 63 -14.07 -1.11 -2.75
N GLN A 64 -14.38 -0.83 -4.00
CA GLN A 64 -14.79 -1.83 -4.97
C GLN A 64 -13.54 -2.32 -5.72
N HIS A 65 -13.26 -3.62 -5.59
CA HIS A 65 -12.10 -4.25 -6.22
C HIS A 65 -12.52 -5.09 -7.42
N GLY A 66 -12.06 -4.71 -8.60
CA GLY A 66 -12.09 -5.54 -9.81
C GLY A 66 -10.83 -6.38 -9.95
N LYS A 67 -10.56 -6.83 -11.17
CA LYS A 67 -9.43 -7.70 -11.49
C LYS A 67 -8.09 -7.05 -11.15
N ALA A 68 -7.18 -7.82 -10.54
CA ALA A 68 -5.82 -7.39 -10.23
C ALA A 68 -4.82 -8.56 -10.26
N GLY A 69 -3.52 -8.25 -10.33
CA GLY A 69 -2.44 -9.16 -10.00
C GLY A 69 -2.04 -10.19 -11.05
N TRP A 70 -2.49 -10.07 -12.29
CA TRP A 70 -2.19 -11.06 -13.33
C TRP A 70 -0.81 -10.88 -14.01
N ASP A 71 -0.17 -9.73 -13.81
CA ASP A 71 1.16 -9.42 -14.36
C ASP A 71 1.94 -8.49 -13.42
N PRO A 72 2.33 -8.97 -12.24
CA PRO A 72 3.03 -8.14 -11.25
C PRO A 72 4.41 -7.71 -11.74
N GLN A 73 4.65 -6.39 -11.78
CA GLN A 73 5.83 -5.74 -12.36
C GLN A 73 6.84 -5.31 -11.29
N PHE A 74 7.14 -6.17 -10.33
CA PHE A 74 8.21 -5.98 -9.37
C PHE A 74 9.00 -7.28 -9.17
N ARG A 75 10.21 -7.16 -8.64
CA ARG A 75 11.11 -8.31 -8.44
C ARG A 75 10.50 -9.34 -7.48
N GLY A 76 10.38 -10.58 -7.93
CA GLY A 76 9.76 -11.67 -7.16
C GLY A 76 8.23 -11.72 -7.26
N GLY A 77 7.59 -10.75 -7.91
CA GLY A 77 6.13 -10.69 -7.99
C GLY A 77 5.50 -11.84 -8.76
N LYS A 78 6.13 -12.23 -9.89
CA LYS A 78 5.63 -13.33 -10.73
C LYS A 78 5.77 -14.69 -10.05
N GLU A 79 6.85 -14.90 -9.34
CA GLU A 79 7.12 -16.11 -8.55
C GLU A 79 6.10 -16.25 -7.41
N ILE A 80 5.82 -15.15 -6.71
CA ILE A 80 4.80 -15.13 -5.65
C ILE A 80 3.42 -15.37 -6.24
N ALA A 81 3.06 -14.70 -7.34
CA ALA A 81 1.78 -14.91 -8.01
C ALA A 81 1.60 -16.37 -8.46
N ALA A 82 2.64 -16.99 -9.02
CA ALA A 82 2.61 -18.39 -9.40
C ALA A 82 2.38 -19.31 -8.20
N ALA A 83 3.06 -19.06 -7.08
CA ALA A 83 2.87 -19.81 -5.83
C ALA A 83 1.46 -19.63 -5.23
N MET A 84 0.78 -18.54 -5.55
CA MET A 84 -0.57 -18.22 -5.08
C MET A 84 -1.69 -18.62 -6.06
N GLY A 85 -1.40 -19.43 -7.07
CA GLY A 85 -2.41 -19.89 -8.03
C GLY A 85 -2.56 -19.01 -9.27
N GLY A 86 -1.56 -18.18 -9.58
CA GLY A 86 -1.44 -17.45 -10.84
C GLY A 86 -1.79 -15.95 -10.77
N SER A 87 -2.23 -15.46 -9.64
CA SER A 87 -2.53 -14.03 -9.45
C SER A 87 -1.93 -13.50 -8.15
N PHE A 88 -1.38 -12.29 -8.22
CA PHE A 88 -0.99 -11.54 -7.02
C PHE A 88 -2.21 -10.90 -6.36
N PRO A 89 -2.26 -10.72 -5.04
CA PRO A 89 -3.44 -10.20 -4.35
C PRO A 89 -3.81 -8.76 -4.74
N ALA A 90 -5.09 -8.41 -4.54
CA ALA A 90 -5.60 -7.07 -4.77
C ALA A 90 -4.96 -6.02 -3.85
N ILE A 91 -4.60 -6.41 -2.64
CA ILE A 91 -3.95 -5.53 -1.65
C ILE A 91 -2.68 -6.22 -1.16
N PHE A 92 -1.57 -5.50 -1.12
CA PHE A 92 -0.40 -6.03 -0.46
C PHE A 92 0.39 -4.99 0.33
N TRP A 93 1.07 -5.46 1.36
CA TRP A 93 1.99 -4.74 2.19
C TRP A 93 3.36 -5.43 2.17
N ASP A 94 4.46 -4.67 2.14
CA ASP A 94 5.81 -5.25 2.14
C ASP A 94 6.19 -5.96 3.45
N GLY A 95 5.50 -5.65 4.55
CA GLY A 95 5.76 -6.26 5.85
C GLY A 95 6.83 -5.56 6.68
N ALA A 96 7.54 -4.59 6.09
CA ALA A 96 8.62 -3.91 6.77
C ALA A 96 8.13 -3.12 7.99
N GLY A 97 8.90 -3.17 9.07
CA GLY A 97 8.62 -2.46 10.32
C GLY A 97 7.78 -3.25 11.33
N GLY A 98 7.35 -4.47 10.99
CA GLY A 98 6.65 -5.34 11.94
C GLY A 98 5.14 -5.14 12.02
N PRO A 99 4.43 -6.00 12.76
CA PRO A 99 2.97 -6.07 12.74
C PRO A 99 2.26 -4.80 13.21
N GLU A 100 2.90 -3.94 13.99
CA GLU A 100 2.35 -2.65 14.43
C GLU A 100 2.25 -1.62 13.29
N ARG A 101 2.88 -1.90 12.15
CA ARG A 101 2.84 -1.07 10.93
C ARG A 101 1.86 -1.63 9.89
N ALA A 102 1.25 -2.77 10.17
CA ALA A 102 0.33 -3.40 9.24
C ALA A 102 -0.87 -2.48 8.94
N PRO A 103 -1.29 -2.38 7.67
CA PRO A 103 -2.50 -1.65 7.33
C PRO A 103 -3.73 -2.34 7.95
N ILE A 104 -4.69 -1.55 8.38
CA ILE A 104 -6.02 -2.03 8.77
C ILE A 104 -6.84 -2.15 7.48
N ILE A 105 -7.31 -3.36 7.19
CA ILE A 105 -8.03 -3.65 5.95
C ILE A 105 -9.41 -4.17 6.33
N SER A 106 -10.47 -3.49 5.87
CA SER A 106 -11.86 -3.95 6.04
C SER A 106 -12.47 -4.45 4.72
N ASP A 107 -11.79 -4.26 3.60
CA ASP A 107 -12.24 -4.76 2.30
C ASP A 107 -12.16 -6.29 2.25
N SER A 108 -13.21 -6.91 1.73
CA SER A 108 -13.34 -8.38 1.64
C SER A 108 -12.67 -8.93 0.37
N VAL A 109 -11.38 -8.67 0.21
CA VAL A 109 -10.56 -9.14 -0.92
C VAL A 109 -9.25 -9.75 -0.41
N PRO A 110 -8.60 -10.62 -1.21
CA PRO A 110 -7.31 -11.15 -0.83
C PRO A 110 -6.29 -10.04 -0.56
N ALA A 111 -5.70 -10.07 0.63
CA ALA A 111 -4.65 -9.17 1.06
C ALA A 111 -3.46 -9.96 1.61
N LEU A 112 -2.26 -9.48 1.34
CA LEU A 112 -1.01 -10.19 1.63
C LEU A 112 0.01 -9.26 2.28
N SER A 113 0.72 -9.78 3.29
CA SER A 113 2.02 -9.28 3.71
C SER A 113 3.12 -10.04 3.00
N LEU A 114 4.14 -9.36 2.48
CA LEU A 114 5.35 -10.02 2.01
C LEU A 114 6.24 -10.51 3.15
N GLY A 115 6.04 -10.01 4.36
CA GLY A 115 6.81 -10.42 5.54
C GLY A 115 8.29 -10.08 5.44
N LEU A 116 8.64 -8.97 4.80
CA LEU A 116 10.04 -8.52 4.75
C LEU A 116 10.51 -8.13 6.15
N SER A 117 11.73 -8.52 6.51
CA SER A 117 12.31 -8.23 7.83
C SER A 117 12.62 -6.74 8.01
N ASP A 118 12.98 -6.07 6.94
CA ASP A 118 13.22 -4.63 6.89
C ASP A 118 13.01 -4.06 5.48
N ILE A 119 13.04 -2.73 5.39
CA ILE A 119 12.78 -1.99 4.14
C ILE A 119 13.79 -2.29 3.03
N MET A 120 15.01 -2.70 3.36
CA MET A 120 16.08 -2.99 2.40
C MET A 120 16.17 -4.48 2.05
N ALA A 121 15.37 -5.33 2.72
CA ALA A 121 15.35 -6.76 2.43
C ALA A 121 15.03 -7.03 0.96
N ASP A 122 15.68 -8.06 0.38
CA ASP A 122 15.39 -8.49 -0.98
C ASP A 122 13.98 -9.10 -1.05
N PRO A 123 13.09 -8.64 -1.92
CA PRO A 123 11.76 -9.20 -2.08
C PRO A 123 11.74 -10.71 -2.37
N THR A 124 12.82 -11.27 -2.93
CA THR A 124 12.94 -12.72 -3.14
C THR A 124 13.09 -13.52 -1.84
N THR A 125 13.41 -12.86 -0.72
CA THR A 125 13.45 -13.46 0.62
C THR A 125 12.11 -13.38 1.35
N ALA A 126 11.08 -12.85 0.69
CA ALA A 126 9.75 -12.68 1.25
C ALA A 126 9.20 -14.00 1.82
N LYS A 127 8.49 -13.89 2.93
CA LYS A 127 7.69 -14.97 3.52
C LYS A 127 6.22 -14.54 3.51
N PRO A 128 5.56 -14.65 2.36
CA PRO A 128 4.21 -14.15 2.20
C PRO A 128 3.24 -14.80 3.19
N SER A 129 2.39 -13.99 3.79
CA SER A 129 1.32 -14.46 4.67
C SER A 129 0.05 -13.64 4.44
N PRO A 130 -1.14 -14.27 4.52
CA PRO A 130 -2.39 -13.53 4.40
C PRO A 130 -2.51 -12.45 5.47
N LEU A 131 -3.04 -11.28 5.09
CA LEU A 131 -3.53 -10.27 6.02
C LEU A 131 -5.02 -10.55 6.27
N THR A 132 -5.38 -10.66 7.54
CA THR A 132 -6.77 -10.90 7.91
C THR A 132 -7.54 -9.58 7.89
N PRO A 133 -8.67 -9.49 7.18
CA PRO A 133 -9.54 -8.33 7.25
C PRO A 133 -9.98 -8.04 8.68
N SER A 134 -10.10 -6.76 9.02
CA SER A 134 -10.52 -6.30 10.34
C SER A 134 -11.89 -5.65 10.28
N ASP A 135 -12.80 -6.09 11.14
CA ASP A 135 -14.10 -5.43 11.32
C ASP A 135 -13.99 -4.11 12.10
N LYS A 136 -12.80 -3.82 12.64
CA LYS A 136 -12.55 -2.61 13.40
C LYS A 136 -12.15 -1.48 12.47
N ARG A 137 -13.14 -0.71 12.04
CA ARG A 137 -12.86 0.57 11.39
C ARG A 137 -12.40 1.55 12.48
N PRO A 138 -11.21 2.17 12.35
CA PRO A 138 -10.81 3.25 13.25
C PRO A 138 -11.77 4.42 13.09
N ALA A 139 -11.82 5.30 14.09
CA ALA A 139 -12.56 6.55 13.98
C ALA A 139 -12.06 7.31 12.73
N ALA A 140 -13.01 7.88 11.99
CA ALA A 140 -12.66 8.69 10.82
C ALA A 140 -11.64 9.77 11.21
N LEU A 141 -10.67 10.00 10.35
CA LEU A 141 -9.72 11.10 10.53
C LEU A 141 -10.50 12.42 10.62
N PRO A 142 -10.06 13.39 11.43
CA PRO A 142 -10.71 14.68 11.48
C PRO A 142 -10.72 15.33 10.09
N ALA A 143 -11.84 15.97 9.76
CA ALA A 143 -11.95 16.69 8.49
C ALA A 143 -10.81 17.70 8.33
N ILE A 144 -10.23 17.74 7.14
CA ILE A 144 -9.25 18.77 6.79
C ILE A 144 -10.00 20.10 6.68
N ILE A 145 -9.74 20.99 7.64
CA ILE A 145 -10.32 22.34 7.64
C ILE A 145 -9.23 23.30 7.10
N LEU A 146 -9.52 23.94 5.99
CA LEU A 146 -8.64 24.99 5.48
C LEU A 146 -8.64 26.18 6.46
N PRO A 147 -7.49 26.82 6.72
CA PRO A 147 -7.46 28.10 7.41
C PRO A 147 -8.40 29.12 6.73
N ALA A 148 -9.14 29.90 7.49
CA ALA A 148 -10.17 30.81 6.96
C ALA A 148 -9.66 31.72 5.82
N ALA A 149 -8.39 32.15 5.88
CA ALA A 149 -7.76 32.94 4.83
C ALA A 149 -7.59 32.18 3.52
N MET A 150 -7.35 30.85 3.57
CA MET A 150 -7.26 30.00 2.39
C MET A 150 -8.65 29.65 1.83
N GLU A 151 -9.62 29.44 2.70
CA GLU A 151 -11.01 29.19 2.29
C GLU A 151 -11.60 30.40 1.58
N ALA A 152 -11.33 31.61 2.03
CA ALA A 152 -11.76 32.85 1.41
C ALA A 152 -11.11 33.08 0.02
N ALA A 153 -9.92 32.54 -0.23
CA ALA A 153 -9.22 32.67 -1.51
C ALA A 153 -9.72 31.67 -2.58
N VAL A 154 -10.49 30.66 -2.21
CA VAL A 154 -11.02 29.61 -3.12
C VAL A 154 -12.46 29.89 -3.54
N ARG A 155 -13.15 30.84 -2.89
CA ARG A 155 -14.50 31.32 -3.24
C ARG A 155 -14.40 32.56 -4.12
#